data_82825dfc32b26575ecfc88827742dfb5
#
_entry.id   82825dfc32b26575ecfc88827742dfb5
#
_cell.length_a   1.000
_cell.length_b   1.000
_cell.length_c   1.000
_cell.angle_alpha   90.00
_cell.angle_beta   90.00
_cell.angle_gamma   90.00
#
_symmetry.space_group_name_H-M   'P 1'
#
loop_
_entity.id
_entity.type
_entity.pdbx_description
1 polymer ?
#
loop_
_entity_poly.entity_id
_entity_poly.type
_entity_poly.pdbx_seq_one_letter_code
_entity_poly.pdbx_strand_id
1 'polypeptide(L)'
;RDLRMSRGLGDVYKRQVEKDANGKKSVAHRHGVNKAQMGHFKKAGVSGKRFVREFKFENADEYNLADEIKADIFAEGDKVDVTAISKGKGFQGAIKRLGQHRGPMAHGSKFHRHQGSNGACSSPSKVFKGKGMPGHMGSVKVTTQNLEVVRVDADKNLLLIKGAVPGAKKALITVKETTKSGK
;
A
#
# COMPACT_ATOMS: atom_id res chain seq x y z
N ARG A 1 18.71 0.64 4.11
CA ARG A 1 18.12 1.97 4.42
C ARG A 1 16.65 1.93 4.08
N ASP A 2 15.79 2.16 5.06
CA ASP A 2 14.33 2.12 4.90
C ASP A 2 13.78 3.53 5.00
N LEU A 3 13.26 4.09 3.91
CA LEU A 3 12.62 5.40 3.92
C LEU A 3 11.10 5.30 3.82
N ARG A 4 10.43 6.03 4.66
CA ARG A 4 9.01 6.30 4.54
C ARG A 4 8.80 7.66 3.91
N MET A 5 8.29 7.67 2.70
CA MET A 5 7.68 8.86 2.17
C MET A 5 6.25 8.98 2.70
N SER A 6 6.07 9.71 3.78
CA SER A 6 4.77 10.18 4.21
C SER A 6 4.47 11.48 3.48
N ARG A 7 3.80 11.42 2.34
CA ARG A 7 3.21 12.63 1.76
C ARG A 7 1.99 13.01 2.58
N GLY A 8 2.06 14.20 3.10
CA GLY A 8 0.93 14.88 3.69
C GLY A 8 1.06 15.00 5.18
N LEU A 9 1.52 16.14 5.60
CA LEU A 9 1.15 16.75 6.87
C LEU A 9 -0.36 16.64 6.98
N GLY A 10 -0.84 15.69 7.77
CA GLY A 10 -2.22 15.68 8.17
C GLY A 10 -2.41 16.90 9.05
N ASP A 11 -3.03 17.93 8.50
CA ASP A 11 -3.52 19.02 9.31
C ASP A 11 -4.30 18.45 10.47
N VAL A 12 -3.88 18.81 11.67
CA VAL A 12 -4.58 18.48 12.90
C VAL A 12 -5.84 19.33 12.93
N TYR A 13 -6.90 18.86 12.31
CA TYR A 13 -8.19 19.53 12.43
C TYR A 13 -8.67 19.37 13.87
N LYS A 14 -8.59 20.45 14.62
CA LYS A 14 -9.36 20.62 15.86
C LYS A 14 -10.82 20.36 15.50
N ARG A 15 -11.45 19.47 16.24
CA ARG A 15 -12.89 19.23 16.16
C ARG A 15 -13.62 20.53 16.47
N GLN A 16 -13.90 21.34 15.47
CA GLN A 16 -14.89 22.42 15.58
C GLN A 16 -16.25 21.74 15.49
N VAL A 17 -16.94 21.69 16.60
CA VAL A 17 -18.37 21.39 16.64
C VAL A 17 -19.07 22.66 16.24
N GLU A 18 -19.29 22.86 14.97
CA GLU A 18 -20.18 23.93 14.50
C GLU A 18 -21.60 23.53 14.88
N LYS A 19 -22.24 24.39 15.64
CA LYS A 19 -23.68 24.31 15.90
C LYS A 19 -24.34 25.06 14.77
N ASP A 20 -25.22 24.37 14.04
CA ASP A 20 -26.09 25.03 13.09
C ASP A 20 -26.98 26.07 13.81
N ALA A 21 -27.54 27.04 13.08
CA ALA A 21 -28.45 28.05 13.62
C ALA A 21 -29.63 27.46 14.42
N ASN A 22 -29.91 26.16 14.28
CA ASN A 22 -30.93 25.39 14.97
C ASN A 22 -30.40 24.55 16.14
N GLY A 23 -29.15 24.76 16.59
CA GLY A 23 -28.57 24.05 17.71
C GLY A 23 -28.25 22.57 17.50
N LYS A 24 -28.45 22.01 16.30
CA LYS A 24 -28.08 20.63 15.96
C LYS A 24 -26.57 20.52 15.78
N LYS A 25 -25.97 19.57 16.48
CA LYS A 25 -24.55 19.26 16.34
C LYS A 25 -24.33 18.56 14.99
N SER A 26 -23.72 19.23 14.02
CA SER A 26 -23.26 18.54 12.83
C SER A 26 -22.08 17.61 13.21
N VAL A 27 -22.18 16.35 12.84
CA VAL A 27 -21.09 15.39 13.01
C VAL A 27 -20.12 15.64 11.85
N ALA A 28 -19.17 16.56 12.07
CA ALA A 28 -18.08 16.74 11.15
C ALA A 28 -17.34 15.39 11.00
N HIS A 29 -17.16 14.92 9.77
CA HIS A 29 -16.39 13.72 9.47
C HIS A 29 -15.02 13.83 10.14
N ARG A 30 -14.67 12.83 10.94
CA ARG A 30 -13.40 12.80 11.67
C ARG A 30 -12.24 12.55 10.70
N HIS A 31 -11.71 13.61 10.11
CA HIS A 31 -10.49 13.55 9.31
C HIS A 31 -9.28 13.98 10.15
N GLY A 32 -9.07 13.42 11.33
CA GLY A 32 -7.97 13.82 12.19
C GLY A 32 -7.47 12.70 13.08
N VAL A 33 -6.34 12.96 13.72
CA VAL A 33 -5.75 12.08 14.74
C VAL A 33 -6.64 12.08 15.98
N ASN A 34 -6.97 10.91 16.51
CA ASN A 34 -7.79 10.80 17.72
C ASN A 34 -7.02 11.26 18.98
N LYS A 35 -7.71 11.47 20.11
CA LYS A 35 -7.08 11.96 21.35
C LYS A 35 -5.98 11.03 21.88
N ALA A 36 -6.16 9.70 21.76
CA ALA A 36 -5.16 8.73 22.21
C ALA A 36 -3.88 8.81 21.37
N GLN A 37 -4.00 8.87 20.04
CA GLN A 37 -2.87 9.07 19.15
C GLN A 37 -2.20 10.43 19.36
N MET A 38 -2.98 11.49 19.63
CA MET A 38 -2.44 12.81 19.94
C MET A 38 -1.59 12.79 21.22
N GLY A 39 -2.01 12.05 22.26
CA GLY A 39 -1.21 11.84 23.48
C GLY A 39 0.14 11.18 23.18
N HIS A 40 0.14 10.19 22.29
CA HIS A 40 1.36 9.51 21.85
C HIS A 40 2.33 10.49 21.13
N PHE A 41 1.82 11.30 20.20
CA PHE A 41 2.63 12.30 19.50
C PHE A 41 3.13 13.43 20.42
N LYS A 42 2.31 13.87 21.37
CA LYS A 42 2.72 14.86 22.39
C LYS A 42 3.88 14.37 23.24
N LYS A 43 3.88 13.09 23.64
CA LYS A 43 4.98 12.47 24.37
C LYS A 43 6.31 12.52 23.60
N ALA A 44 6.24 12.42 22.28
CA ALA A 44 7.40 12.51 21.38
C ALA A 44 7.73 13.95 20.94
N GLY A 45 6.95 14.96 21.36
CA GLY A 45 7.15 16.36 20.96
C GLY A 45 6.86 16.66 19.48
N VAL A 46 6.18 15.75 18.76
CA VAL A 46 5.92 15.88 17.31
C VAL A 46 4.45 16.20 17.01
N SER A 47 4.22 16.83 15.87
CA SER A 47 2.86 17.05 15.35
C SER A 47 2.20 15.73 14.97
N GLY A 48 0.85 15.67 14.98
CA GLY A 48 0.11 14.48 14.61
C GLY A 48 0.42 14.00 13.20
N LYS A 49 0.77 12.72 13.04
CA LYS A 49 1.12 12.10 11.76
C LYS A 49 0.02 11.12 11.33
N ARG A 50 -0.26 11.07 10.02
CA ARG A 50 -1.28 10.18 9.44
C ARG A 50 -0.89 8.70 9.49
N PHE A 51 0.38 8.40 9.30
CA PHE A 51 0.89 7.05 9.25
C PHE A 51 1.96 6.85 10.32
N VAL A 52 1.82 5.78 11.08
CA VAL A 52 2.84 5.30 12.02
C VAL A 52 3.20 3.88 11.61
N ARG A 53 4.49 3.60 11.49
CA ARG A 53 4.99 2.27 11.12
C ARG A 53 6.31 2.02 11.83
N GLU A 54 6.61 0.77 12.09
CA GLU A 54 7.87 0.32 12.68
C GLU A 54 8.80 -0.21 11.58
N PHE A 55 10.07 0.12 11.72
CA PHE A 55 11.15 -0.46 10.93
C PHE A 55 12.24 -0.93 11.88
N LYS A 56 12.90 -2.01 11.48
CA LYS A 56 14.11 -2.48 12.14
C LYS A 56 15.30 -1.93 11.36
N PHE A 57 16.18 -1.23 12.05
CA PHE A 57 17.47 -0.74 11.53
C PHE A 57 18.58 -1.44 12.29
N GLU A 58 19.69 -1.71 11.61
CA GLU A 58 20.89 -2.23 12.25
C GLU A 58 21.55 -1.17 13.13
N ASN A 59 21.44 0.10 12.73
CA ASN A 59 21.97 1.27 13.40
C ASN A 59 20.88 2.11 14.10
N ALA A 60 19.92 1.46 14.78
CA ALA A 60 18.81 2.16 15.42
C ALA A 60 19.27 3.17 16.50
N ASP A 61 20.40 2.92 17.11
CA ASP A 61 20.98 3.75 18.19
C ASP A 61 21.49 5.11 17.70
N GLU A 62 21.68 5.30 16.40
CA GLU A 62 22.09 6.58 15.81
C GLU A 62 20.93 7.60 15.72
N TYR A 63 19.70 7.14 15.86
CA TYR A 63 18.51 7.98 15.71
C TYR A 63 17.91 8.39 17.04
N ASN A 64 17.64 9.67 17.18
CA ASN A 64 16.96 10.24 18.34
C ASN A 64 15.45 10.37 18.11
N LEU A 65 14.74 10.56 19.23
CA LEU A 65 13.30 10.81 19.17
C LEU A 65 13.03 12.14 18.45
N ALA A 66 12.10 12.13 17.49
CA ALA A 66 11.72 13.26 16.64
C ALA A 66 12.69 13.63 15.51
N ASP A 67 13.75 12.87 15.26
CA ASP A 67 14.61 13.08 14.09
C ASP A 67 13.84 12.97 12.77
N GLU A 68 14.17 13.83 11.83
CA GLU A 68 13.57 13.85 10.49
C GLU A 68 14.52 13.24 9.46
N ILE A 69 14.10 12.10 8.91
CA ILE A 69 14.78 11.43 7.79
C ILE A 69 14.14 11.92 6.49
N LYS A 70 14.92 12.56 5.62
CA LYS A 70 14.49 13.10 4.33
C LYS A 70 14.91 12.22 3.16
N ALA A 71 14.57 12.64 1.93
CA ALA A 71 14.89 11.90 0.72
C ALA A 71 16.40 11.85 0.38
N ASP A 72 17.20 12.69 1.00
CA ASP A 72 18.64 12.83 0.83
C ASP A 72 19.47 11.60 1.21
N ILE A 73 18.87 10.65 1.93
CA ILE A 73 19.54 9.35 2.21
C ILE A 73 19.72 8.46 0.97
N PHE A 74 19.00 8.76 -0.13
CA PHE A 74 19.17 8.07 -1.41
C PHE A 74 19.97 8.92 -2.38
N ALA A 75 20.81 8.27 -3.18
CA ALA A 75 21.54 8.88 -4.27
C ALA A 75 20.91 8.58 -5.64
N GLU A 76 21.22 9.40 -6.63
CA GLU A 76 20.87 9.11 -8.02
C GLU A 76 21.58 7.86 -8.52
N GLY A 77 20.87 6.99 -9.21
CA GLY A 77 21.38 5.69 -9.67
C GLY A 77 21.19 4.53 -8.69
N ASP A 78 20.78 4.79 -7.44
CA ASP A 78 20.53 3.73 -6.46
C ASP A 78 19.45 2.76 -6.95
N LYS A 79 19.64 1.47 -6.65
CA LYS A 79 18.64 0.43 -6.87
C LYS A 79 17.82 0.23 -5.62
N VAL A 80 16.51 0.35 -5.77
CA VAL A 80 15.56 0.33 -4.64
C VAL A 80 14.44 -0.67 -4.85
N ASP A 81 13.96 -1.23 -3.74
CA ASP A 81 12.78 -2.06 -3.67
C ASP A 81 11.61 -1.24 -3.12
N VAL A 82 10.52 -1.20 -3.87
CA VAL A 82 9.35 -0.38 -3.54
C VAL A 82 8.18 -1.26 -3.16
N THR A 83 7.70 -1.11 -1.92
CA THR A 83 6.59 -1.88 -1.37
C THR A 83 5.39 -0.99 -1.08
N ALA A 84 4.22 -1.40 -1.54
CA ALA A 84 2.96 -0.74 -1.21
C ALA A 84 1.76 -1.70 -1.29
N ILE A 85 0.59 -1.21 -0.89
CA ILE A 85 -0.67 -1.92 -1.12
C ILE A 85 -1.14 -1.64 -2.54
N SER A 86 -1.30 -2.69 -3.33
CA SER A 86 -1.76 -2.59 -4.72
C SER A 86 -3.18 -2.05 -4.83
N LYS A 87 -3.54 -1.52 -5.99
CA LYS A 87 -4.92 -1.08 -6.27
C LYS A 87 -5.88 -2.24 -6.13
N GLY A 88 -6.96 -2.06 -5.36
CA GLY A 88 -8.04 -3.03 -5.25
C GLY A 88 -8.80 -3.20 -6.57
N LYS A 89 -9.14 -4.44 -6.91
CA LYS A 89 -9.92 -4.79 -8.12
C LYS A 89 -11.23 -5.48 -7.77
N GLY A 90 -11.57 -5.55 -6.50
CA GLY A 90 -12.78 -6.19 -5.99
C GLY A 90 -12.79 -7.71 -6.19
N PHE A 91 -13.97 -8.30 -6.19
CA PHE A 91 -14.16 -9.73 -6.46
C PHE A 91 -14.06 -9.99 -7.97
N GLN A 92 -13.15 -10.86 -8.38
CA GLN A 92 -12.89 -11.17 -9.79
C GLN A 92 -13.07 -12.65 -10.08
N GLY A 93 -13.52 -12.96 -11.31
CA GLY A 93 -13.61 -14.31 -11.83
C GLY A 93 -12.22 -14.95 -12.03
N ALA A 94 -12.18 -16.27 -12.10
CA ALA A 94 -10.96 -17.06 -12.19
C ALA A 94 -10.10 -16.70 -13.42
N ILE A 95 -10.72 -16.35 -14.53
CA ILE A 95 -10.01 -15.96 -15.76
C ILE A 95 -9.14 -14.70 -15.51
N LYS A 96 -9.72 -13.64 -14.94
CA LYS A 96 -8.99 -12.41 -14.67
C LYS A 96 -8.04 -12.52 -13.48
N ARG A 97 -8.47 -13.24 -12.43
CA ARG A 97 -7.70 -13.36 -11.18
C ARG A 97 -6.49 -14.27 -11.34
N LEU A 98 -6.63 -15.37 -12.08
CA LEU A 98 -5.66 -16.46 -12.14
C LEU A 98 -5.11 -16.72 -13.55
N GLY A 99 -5.54 -15.94 -14.56
CA GLY A 99 -5.09 -16.11 -15.93
C GLY A 99 -5.62 -17.38 -16.61
N GLN A 100 -6.72 -17.96 -16.14
CA GLN A 100 -7.31 -19.16 -16.75
C GLN A 100 -7.85 -18.85 -18.15
N HIS A 101 -7.83 -19.85 -19.03
CA HIS A 101 -8.38 -19.73 -20.37
C HIS A 101 -9.91 -19.69 -20.34
N ARG A 102 -10.48 -18.90 -21.23
CA ARG A 102 -11.93 -18.89 -21.48
C ARG A 102 -12.32 -20.07 -22.38
N GLY A 103 -13.58 -20.45 -22.32
CA GLY A 103 -14.15 -21.41 -23.29
C GLY A 103 -14.37 -20.79 -24.68
N PRO A 104 -14.78 -21.62 -25.67
CA PRO A 104 -15.11 -21.15 -27.01
C PRO A 104 -16.21 -20.10 -27.01
N MET A 105 -16.10 -19.10 -27.88
CA MET A 105 -17.09 -18.01 -28.02
C MET A 105 -18.06 -18.26 -29.17
N ALA A 106 -17.83 -19.33 -30.00
CA ALA A 106 -18.62 -19.71 -31.14
C ALA A 106 -19.00 -21.19 -31.04
N HIS A 107 -19.53 -21.76 -32.10
CA HIS A 107 -19.94 -23.18 -32.22
C HIS A 107 -20.98 -23.62 -31.19
N GLY A 108 -21.88 -22.73 -30.77
CA GLY A 108 -22.96 -22.99 -29.82
C GLY A 108 -22.51 -23.22 -28.38
N SER A 109 -21.25 -22.99 -28.06
CA SER A 109 -20.75 -23.09 -26.68
C SER A 109 -21.45 -22.07 -25.78
N LYS A 110 -21.93 -22.50 -24.62
CA LYS A 110 -22.44 -21.65 -23.54
C LYS A 110 -21.43 -21.48 -22.41
N PHE A 111 -20.27 -22.11 -22.54
CA PHE A 111 -19.18 -22.08 -21.56
C PHE A 111 -18.15 -20.99 -21.94
N HIS A 112 -18.42 -19.75 -21.60
CA HIS A 112 -17.55 -18.62 -22.00
C HIS A 112 -16.50 -18.28 -20.94
N ARG A 113 -16.93 -17.79 -19.79
CA ARG A 113 -16.04 -17.28 -18.72
C ARG A 113 -16.24 -18.02 -17.39
N HIS A 114 -16.67 -19.26 -17.46
CA HIS A 114 -16.85 -20.09 -16.28
C HIS A 114 -15.51 -20.61 -15.72
N GLN A 115 -15.52 -20.92 -14.43
CA GLN A 115 -14.33 -21.40 -13.73
C GLN A 115 -13.86 -22.78 -14.20
N GLY A 116 -14.76 -23.60 -14.71
CA GLY A 116 -14.49 -25.00 -15.04
C GLY A 116 -14.70 -25.96 -13.87
N SER A 117 -14.30 -27.20 -14.07
CA SER A 117 -14.46 -28.28 -13.08
C SER A 117 -13.64 -28.00 -11.80
N ASN A 118 -14.20 -28.40 -10.66
CA ASN A 118 -13.51 -28.32 -9.38
C ASN A 118 -12.63 -29.54 -9.07
N GLY A 119 -12.69 -30.59 -9.88
CA GLY A 119 -11.90 -31.81 -9.72
C GLY A 119 -12.59 -33.06 -10.22
N ALA A 120 -12.01 -34.21 -9.91
CA ALA A 120 -12.59 -35.52 -10.20
C ALA A 120 -13.82 -35.80 -9.32
N CYS A 121 -14.63 -36.79 -9.72
CA CYS A 121 -15.91 -37.12 -9.09
C CYS A 121 -15.76 -37.85 -7.74
N SER A 122 -16.18 -39.11 -7.66
CA SER A 122 -16.29 -39.89 -6.41
C SER A 122 -14.95 -40.24 -5.75
N SER A 123 -13.87 -40.22 -6.49
CA SER A 123 -12.51 -40.35 -5.95
C SER A 123 -11.65 -39.18 -6.45
N PRO A 124 -11.16 -38.30 -5.59
CA PRO A 124 -11.08 -38.27 -4.12
C PRO A 124 -12.29 -37.68 -3.39
N SER A 125 -13.42 -37.40 -4.01
CA SER A 125 -14.66 -36.81 -3.42
C SER A 125 -14.47 -35.50 -2.72
N LYS A 126 -13.44 -34.71 -3.05
CA LYS A 126 -13.14 -33.43 -2.45
C LYS A 126 -12.52 -32.44 -3.45
N VAL A 127 -12.67 -31.18 -3.18
CA VAL A 127 -11.90 -30.12 -3.83
C VAL A 127 -10.61 -29.93 -3.05
N PHE A 128 -9.47 -30.04 -3.71
CA PHE A 128 -8.17 -29.88 -3.06
C PHE A 128 -7.93 -28.45 -2.60
N LYS A 129 -7.17 -28.32 -1.50
CA LYS A 129 -6.67 -27.03 -1.03
C LYS A 129 -5.83 -26.36 -2.13
N GLY A 130 -5.91 -25.04 -2.24
CA GLY A 130 -5.18 -24.30 -3.26
C GLY A 130 -5.84 -24.28 -4.65
N LYS A 131 -7.00 -24.93 -4.83
CA LYS A 131 -7.77 -24.83 -6.09
C LYS A 131 -8.07 -23.37 -6.39
N GLY A 132 -7.63 -22.91 -7.55
CA GLY A 132 -7.87 -21.55 -8.02
C GLY A 132 -9.34 -21.28 -8.29
N MET A 133 -9.94 -20.35 -7.57
CA MET A 133 -11.36 -19.96 -7.67
C MET A 133 -11.51 -18.45 -7.79
N PRO A 134 -12.70 -17.94 -8.19
CA PRO A 134 -13.02 -16.53 -8.08
C PRO A 134 -12.79 -16.01 -6.65
N GLY A 135 -12.44 -14.75 -6.53
CA GLY A 135 -12.20 -14.17 -5.22
C GLY A 135 -11.67 -12.74 -5.30
N HIS A 136 -11.30 -12.20 -4.15
CA HIS A 136 -10.75 -10.87 -4.05
C HIS A 136 -9.43 -10.76 -4.82
N MET A 137 -9.27 -9.67 -5.58
CA MET A 137 -8.07 -9.36 -6.34
C MET A 137 -7.60 -7.95 -6.02
N GLY A 138 -6.28 -7.78 -5.92
CA GLY A 138 -5.70 -6.50 -5.54
C GLY A 138 -5.82 -6.23 -4.03
N SER A 139 -5.50 -4.99 -3.62
CA SER A 139 -5.45 -4.57 -2.21
C SER A 139 -4.55 -5.46 -1.34
N VAL A 140 -3.50 -6.00 -1.94
CA VAL A 140 -2.49 -6.84 -1.29
C VAL A 140 -1.15 -6.11 -1.28
N LYS A 141 -0.30 -6.43 -0.32
CA LYS A 141 1.07 -5.92 -0.25
C LYS A 141 1.88 -6.49 -1.41
N VAL A 142 2.45 -5.61 -2.22
CA VAL A 142 3.28 -5.95 -3.40
C VAL A 142 4.58 -5.20 -3.30
N THR A 143 5.68 -5.87 -3.62
CA THR A 143 7.01 -5.29 -3.72
C THR A 143 7.48 -5.37 -5.16
N THR A 144 7.83 -4.24 -5.75
CA THR A 144 8.53 -4.17 -7.04
C THR A 144 10.00 -3.95 -6.75
N GLN A 145 10.83 -4.87 -7.18
CA GLN A 145 12.26 -4.89 -6.88
C GLN A 145 13.09 -4.24 -7.99
N ASN A 146 14.30 -3.80 -7.64
CA ASN A 146 15.33 -3.32 -8.58
C ASN A 146 14.89 -2.09 -9.41
N LEU A 147 14.15 -1.18 -8.83
CA LEU A 147 13.83 0.09 -9.47
C LEU A 147 15.00 1.06 -9.30
N GLU A 148 15.22 1.91 -10.27
CA GLU A 148 16.30 2.89 -10.30
C GLU A 148 15.82 4.25 -9.83
N VAL A 149 16.58 4.89 -8.94
CA VAL A 149 16.38 6.27 -8.54
C VAL A 149 16.97 7.17 -9.62
N VAL A 150 16.13 7.93 -10.29
CA VAL A 150 16.56 8.82 -11.39
C VAL A 150 17.03 10.16 -10.86
N ARG A 151 16.35 10.70 -9.87
CA ARG A 151 16.65 12.01 -9.30
C ARG A 151 16.17 12.11 -7.86
N VAL A 152 16.96 12.80 -7.05
CA VAL A 152 16.62 13.18 -5.69
C VAL A 152 16.58 14.71 -5.60
N ASP A 153 15.45 15.27 -5.16
CA ASP A 153 15.25 16.70 -4.93
C ASP A 153 15.12 16.91 -3.42
N ALA A 154 16.21 17.33 -2.78
CA ALA A 154 16.26 17.51 -1.33
C ALA A 154 15.37 18.66 -0.87
N ASP A 155 15.26 19.75 -1.65
CA ASP A 155 14.47 20.93 -1.30
C ASP A 155 12.98 20.61 -1.20
N LYS A 156 12.49 19.82 -2.14
CA LYS A 156 11.08 19.38 -2.21
C LYS A 156 10.81 18.08 -1.49
N ASN A 157 11.85 17.44 -0.93
CA ASN A 157 11.80 16.09 -0.36
C ASN A 157 11.12 15.09 -1.31
N LEU A 158 11.58 15.07 -2.58
CA LEU A 158 11.01 14.33 -3.68
C LEU A 158 12.02 13.30 -4.22
N LEU A 159 11.54 12.06 -4.40
CA LEU A 159 12.30 10.97 -4.98
C LEU A 159 11.64 10.54 -6.30
N LEU A 160 12.36 10.62 -7.42
CA LEU A 160 11.90 10.15 -8.72
C LEU A 160 12.44 8.75 -8.97
N ILE A 161 11.54 7.78 -9.11
CA ILE A 161 11.88 6.37 -9.33
C ILE A 161 11.37 5.95 -10.71
N LYS A 162 12.25 5.33 -11.50
CA LYS A 162 11.95 4.80 -12.83
C LYS A 162 11.28 3.43 -12.70
N GLY A 163 10.04 3.32 -13.19
CA GLY A 163 9.32 2.05 -13.27
C GLY A 163 7.94 2.05 -12.64
N ALA A 164 7.40 0.87 -12.41
CA ALA A 164 6.03 0.68 -11.94
C ALA A 164 5.98 0.65 -10.41
N VAL A 165 5.67 1.78 -9.80
CA VAL A 165 5.43 1.89 -8.36
C VAL A 165 4.03 1.35 -8.03
N PRO A 166 3.90 0.39 -7.10
CA PRO A 166 2.61 -0.19 -6.76
C PRO A 166 1.73 0.79 -5.96
N GLY A 167 0.42 0.58 -6.04
CA GLY A 167 -0.56 1.32 -5.23
C GLY A 167 -1.29 2.43 -5.98
N ALA A 168 -2.18 3.10 -5.25
CA ALA A 168 -2.96 4.23 -5.73
C ALA A 168 -2.17 5.54 -5.58
N LYS A 169 -2.63 6.62 -6.24
CA LYS A 169 -2.09 7.95 -5.98
C LYS A 169 -2.25 8.30 -4.49
N LYS A 170 -1.24 8.93 -3.90
CA LYS A 170 -1.19 9.28 -2.46
C LYS A 170 -1.19 8.08 -1.49
N ALA A 171 -0.92 6.85 -1.97
CA ALA A 171 -0.73 5.71 -1.09
C ALA A 171 0.58 5.81 -0.31
N LEU A 172 0.61 5.16 0.86
CA LEU A 172 1.85 4.96 1.60
C LEU A 172 2.74 3.97 0.87
N ILE A 173 3.97 4.35 0.60
CA ILE A 173 4.98 3.55 -0.08
C ILE A 173 6.17 3.38 0.87
N THR A 174 6.71 2.18 0.94
CA THR A 174 7.98 1.90 1.61
C THR A 174 9.04 1.70 0.56
N VAL A 175 10.10 2.48 0.61
CA VAL A 175 11.26 2.38 -0.27
C VAL A 175 12.43 1.86 0.56
N LYS A 176 13.11 0.85 0.06
CA LYS A 176 14.29 0.23 0.67
C LYS A 176 15.37 0.09 -0.37
N GLU A 177 16.62 0.13 0.06
CA GLU A 177 17.73 -0.32 -0.77
C GLU A 177 17.54 -1.79 -1.16
N THR A 178 17.82 -2.15 -2.41
CA THR A 178 17.65 -3.53 -2.85
C THR A 178 18.70 -4.45 -2.23
N THR A 179 18.26 -5.62 -1.79
CA THR A 179 19.18 -6.69 -1.35
C THR A 179 19.76 -7.48 -2.52
N LYS A 180 19.16 -7.34 -3.71
CA LYS A 180 19.62 -7.95 -4.96
C LYS A 180 20.33 -6.90 -5.80
N SER A 181 21.50 -6.46 -5.35
CA SER A 181 22.37 -5.68 -6.22
C SER A 181 22.72 -6.54 -7.43
N GLY A 182 22.14 -6.21 -8.58
CA GLY A 182 22.58 -6.81 -9.82
C GLY A 182 24.06 -6.51 -10.02
N LYS A 183 24.84 -7.54 -10.07
CA LYS A 183 26.17 -7.48 -10.69
C LYS A 183 25.99 -7.27 -12.18
#